data_1f96a219ae7d02caf733ad32230b10a1
#
_entry.id   1f96a219ae7d02caf733ad32230b10a1
#
_cell.length_a   1.000
_cell.length_b   1.000
_cell.length_c   1.000
_cell.angle_alpha   90.00
_cell.angle_beta   90.00
_cell.angle_gamma   90.00
#
_symmetry.space_group_name_H-M   'P 1'
#
loop_
_entity.id
_entity.type
_entity.pdbx_description
1 polymer ?
#
loop_
_entity_poly.entity_id
_entity_poly.type
_entity_poly.pdbx_seq_one_letter_code
_entity_poly.pdbx_strand_id
1 'polypeptide(L)'
;MLTNKNIRNISIIAHVDHGKSTLADRLIELSGLITPGDHNDQILDNMDLERERGITIKSQPIRLIFDDLIINLIDTPGHVDFSYEVSRALIACDGALLLVDGTKGVQAQTFAHSYAAIEAGLDIIPVINKIDSVDADISNVSQQIHNLIGSKDEEIFNISAKTGDGVSELISEIPNLITAPIEKSDKVNALIFDSYFDSYKGVVASVRVFGGEIKKDMNLKLVNSGFKFDANDIGYFDLNLQKSDSLNFGEVGYIVTGAKDLSQIRVGDTLVTGEDEKPIILSEYEESQPTVFSSIFPSDSDDFTKLRESLDKYVLNDASFVFEPETSSAFGFGFRCGFLGLLHLEIVIERLEREFDLSLIVTPPSVEFKLIRNNDEERVIRNPSILDEYTDIKKLQERICEVDLLFPKEYLGAILTLLNDKRGIQEDLTYLSTTMVKLKYKLPLLELVSGFYDSLKSISQGFASIDYKILGFEDGSLVKLDILVNGMVVDSFSSILSKNSAEYVGRNRVKKLADLIPRQQFDIPIQAAIGSRIISRETVKALRKDVTAKLYGGDVTRKRKLLEKQKEGKKKMRSIGRVEVPKEAFKEFLKQ
;
A
#
# COMPACT_ATOMS: atom_id res chain seq x y z
N MET A 1 6.28 15.17 40.03
CA MET A 1 6.21 13.87 39.35
C MET A 1 4.87 13.83 38.64
N LEU A 2 4.86 13.82 37.32
CA LEU A 2 3.64 13.56 36.55
C LEU A 2 3.19 12.13 36.87
N THR A 3 1.99 11.98 37.40
CA THR A 3 1.46 10.67 37.74
C THR A 3 0.93 10.01 36.46
N ASN A 4 1.02 8.69 36.32
CA ASN A 4 0.54 7.95 35.14
C ASN A 4 -0.96 8.18 34.86
N LYS A 5 -1.71 8.72 35.81
CA LYS A 5 -3.11 9.11 35.63
C LYS A 5 -3.32 10.26 34.64
N ASN A 6 -2.29 11.03 34.39
CA ASN A 6 -2.34 12.19 33.50
C ASN A 6 -1.78 11.87 32.09
N ILE A 7 -1.50 10.60 31.79
CA ILE A 7 -1.05 10.18 30.46
C ILE A 7 -2.24 9.62 29.68
N ARG A 8 -2.32 9.97 28.39
CA ARG A 8 -3.23 9.35 27.41
C ARG A 8 -2.48 9.07 26.12
N ASN A 9 -2.54 7.84 25.66
CA ASN A 9 -1.97 7.42 24.39
C ASN A 9 -3.12 7.34 23.39
N ILE A 10 -3.15 8.21 22.40
CA ILE A 10 -4.27 8.32 21.47
C ILE A 10 -3.82 8.26 20.02
N SER A 11 -4.72 7.80 19.18
CA SER A 11 -4.56 7.89 17.72
C SER A 11 -5.70 8.69 17.11
N ILE A 12 -5.46 9.31 15.96
CA ILE A 12 -6.51 9.90 15.12
C ILE A 12 -6.80 8.93 13.99
N ILE A 13 -7.99 8.35 14.00
CA ILE A 13 -8.49 7.47 12.94
C ILE A 13 -9.47 8.23 12.05
N ALA A 14 -9.24 8.18 10.75
CA ALA A 14 -10.02 8.95 9.78
C ALA A 14 -9.96 8.32 8.40
N HIS A 15 -10.95 8.61 7.57
CA HIS A 15 -10.80 8.41 6.13
C HIS A 15 -9.84 9.44 5.54
N VAL A 16 -9.24 9.14 4.39
CA VAL A 16 -8.38 10.06 3.64
C VAL A 16 -9.14 11.37 3.38
N ASP A 17 -8.47 12.51 3.49
CA ASP A 17 -9.02 13.87 3.32
C ASP A 17 -10.04 14.35 4.38
N HIS A 18 -10.26 13.61 5.47
CA HIS A 18 -11.13 14.07 6.56
C HIS A 18 -10.47 15.11 7.48
N GLY A 19 -9.18 15.41 7.26
CA GLY A 19 -8.45 16.46 7.98
C GLY A 19 -7.63 15.95 9.17
N LYS A 20 -7.20 14.69 9.13
CA LYS A 20 -6.38 14.05 10.18
C LYS A 20 -5.08 14.83 10.46
N SER A 21 -4.23 15.07 9.45
CA SER A 21 -2.96 15.80 9.59
C SER A 21 -3.20 17.25 10.03
N THR A 22 -4.29 17.89 9.55
CA THR A 22 -4.65 19.25 9.99
C THR A 22 -5.03 19.30 11.47
N LEU A 23 -5.73 18.26 11.99
CA LEU A 23 -6.04 18.19 13.42
C LEU A 23 -4.77 17.92 14.23
N ALA A 24 -3.88 17.04 13.76
CA ALA A 24 -2.60 16.79 14.41
C ALA A 24 -1.77 18.07 14.51
N ASP A 25 -1.63 18.83 13.42
CA ASP A 25 -0.94 20.13 13.43
C ASP A 25 -1.54 21.08 14.45
N ARG A 26 -2.89 21.17 14.53
CA ARG A 26 -3.58 22.03 15.49
C ARG A 26 -3.31 21.61 16.93
N LEU A 27 -3.26 20.32 17.23
CA LEU A 27 -2.91 19.80 18.56
C LEU A 27 -1.47 20.16 18.93
N ILE A 28 -0.53 20.06 17.96
CA ILE A 28 0.88 20.43 18.16
C ILE A 28 1.03 21.93 18.43
N GLU A 29 0.33 22.78 17.69
CA GLU A 29 0.32 24.24 17.95
C GLU A 29 -0.22 24.57 19.35
N LEU A 30 -1.36 23.97 19.73
CA LEU A 30 -1.98 24.22 21.04
C LEU A 30 -1.15 23.69 22.21
N SER A 31 -0.29 22.69 22.00
CA SER A 31 0.66 22.23 23.02
C SER A 31 1.85 23.19 23.24
N GLY A 32 2.02 24.19 22.38
CA GLY A 32 3.10 25.17 22.45
C GLY A 32 4.45 24.67 21.92
N LEU A 33 4.50 23.48 21.31
CA LEU A 33 5.72 22.96 20.68
C LEU A 33 6.15 23.79 19.47
N ILE A 34 5.19 24.43 18.80
CA ILE A 34 5.40 25.27 17.61
C ILE A 34 4.60 26.56 17.76
N THR A 35 5.17 27.64 17.22
CA THR A 35 4.47 28.92 17.15
C THR A 35 3.47 28.91 15.97
N PRO A 36 2.20 29.30 16.15
CA PRO A 36 1.23 29.34 15.09
C PRO A 36 1.70 30.18 13.89
N GLY A 37 1.64 29.58 12.70
CA GLY A 37 2.01 30.25 11.44
C GLY A 37 3.52 30.27 11.11
N ASP A 38 4.38 29.68 11.92
CA ASP A 38 5.84 29.65 11.71
C ASP A 38 6.34 28.30 11.17
N HIS A 39 5.43 27.49 10.63
CA HIS A 39 5.74 26.14 10.11
C HIS A 39 5.00 25.85 8.80
N ASN A 40 5.49 24.87 8.07
CA ASN A 40 4.75 24.30 6.95
C ASN A 40 3.60 23.41 7.46
N ASP A 41 2.51 23.33 6.71
CA ASP A 41 1.41 22.40 6.98
C ASP A 41 1.92 20.94 7.00
N GLN A 42 1.21 20.07 7.73
CA GLN A 42 1.52 18.63 7.87
C GLN A 42 2.89 18.35 8.53
N ILE A 43 3.02 18.81 9.76
CA ILE A 43 4.26 18.75 10.56
C ILE A 43 4.75 17.31 10.76
N LEU A 44 3.83 16.37 11.00
CA LEU A 44 4.14 14.96 11.22
C LEU A 44 4.44 14.20 9.92
N ASP A 45 4.00 14.70 8.78
CA ASP A 45 4.28 14.10 7.49
C ASP A 45 5.72 14.44 7.06
N ASN A 46 6.67 13.58 7.45
CA ASN A 46 8.11 13.83 7.28
C ASN A 46 8.61 13.61 5.85
N MET A 47 7.87 12.86 5.03
CA MET A 47 8.23 12.59 3.64
C MET A 47 7.61 13.63 2.71
N ASP A 48 8.36 14.09 1.72
CA ASP A 48 7.82 14.98 0.68
C ASP A 48 6.62 14.35 -0.03
N LEU A 49 6.64 13.02 -0.21
CA LEU A 49 5.55 12.26 -0.80
C LEU A 49 4.26 12.27 0.04
N GLU A 50 4.36 12.24 1.36
CA GLU A 50 3.21 12.37 2.25
C GLU A 50 2.52 13.71 2.05
N ARG A 51 3.31 14.79 2.01
CA ARG A 51 2.82 16.16 1.80
C ARG A 51 2.23 16.38 0.42
N GLU A 52 2.89 15.87 -0.63
CA GLU A 52 2.41 16.01 -2.02
C GLU A 52 1.11 15.25 -2.26
N ARG A 53 0.95 14.07 -1.65
CA ARG A 53 -0.23 13.22 -1.82
C ARG A 53 -1.33 13.48 -0.79
N GLY A 54 -1.02 14.24 0.28
CA GLY A 54 -1.94 14.52 1.39
C GLY A 54 -2.32 13.28 2.20
N ILE A 55 -1.42 12.28 2.28
CA ILE A 55 -1.65 11.03 3.00
C ILE A 55 -0.48 10.73 3.93
N THR A 56 -0.76 10.26 5.13
CA THR A 56 0.25 9.69 6.01
C THR A 56 0.60 8.29 5.54
N ILE A 57 1.89 8.01 5.34
CA ILE A 57 2.41 6.71 4.90
C ILE A 57 2.91 5.93 6.11
N LYS A 58 3.65 6.58 7.03
CA LYS A 58 4.24 5.94 8.20
C LYS A 58 3.72 6.56 9.49
N SER A 59 3.41 5.71 10.47
CA SER A 59 2.98 6.18 11.80
C SER A 59 4.07 7.01 12.48
N GLN A 60 3.69 8.14 13.08
CA GLN A 60 4.59 9.05 13.78
C GLN A 60 4.07 9.32 15.20
N PRO A 61 4.78 8.90 16.24
CA PRO A 61 4.43 9.26 17.60
C PRO A 61 5.00 10.65 17.96
N ILE A 62 4.22 11.43 18.71
CA ILE A 62 4.65 12.70 19.28
C ILE A 62 4.04 12.88 20.68
N ARG A 63 4.82 13.43 21.61
CA ARG A 63 4.39 13.79 22.96
C ARG A 63 3.96 15.25 23.00
N LEU A 64 2.70 15.47 23.36
CA LEU A 64 2.09 16.78 23.55
C LEU A 64 1.83 17.00 25.04
N ILE A 65 2.10 18.20 25.56
CA ILE A 65 1.91 18.56 26.96
C ILE A 65 0.91 19.71 27.04
N PHE A 66 -0.19 19.48 27.76
CA PHE A 66 -1.23 20.46 28.03
C PHE A 66 -1.38 20.60 29.54
N ASP A 67 -0.79 21.64 30.13
CA ASP A 67 -0.67 21.80 31.59
C ASP A 67 -0.10 20.54 32.28
N ASP A 68 -0.93 19.80 33.03
CA ASP A 68 -0.56 18.54 33.68
C ASP A 68 -0.86 17.28 32.84
N LEU A 69 -1.52 17.40 31.68
CA LEU A 69 -1.89 16.31 30.82
C LEU A 69 -0.79 16.03 29.79
N ILE A 70 -0.37 14.78 29.69
CA ILE A 70 0.50 14.28 28.64
C ILE A 70 -0.34 13.48 27.64
N ILE A 71 -0.36 13.91 26.40
CA ILE A 71 -0.94 13.16 25.29
C ILE A 71 0.21 12.65 24.41
N ASN A 72 0.35 11.34 24.31
CA ASN A 72 1.17 10.73 23.27
C ASN A 72 0.25 10.48 22.08
N LEU A 73 0.35 11.34 21.07
CA LEU A 73 -0.38 11.18 19.81
C LEU A 73 0.40 10.25 18.91
N ILE A 74 -0.23 9.18 18.43
CA ILE A 74 0.32 8.27 17.42
C ILE A 74 -0.47 8.50 16.14
N ASP A 75 0.14 9.25 15.22
CA ASP A 75 -0.47 9.50 13.91
C ASP A 75 -0.43 8.23 13.07
N THR A 76 -1.55 7.84 12.47
CA THR A 76 -1.70 6.58 11.74
C THR A 76 -2.06 6.82 10.28
N PRO A 77 -1.59 5.95 9.35
CA PRO A 77 -2.05 6.01 7.97
C PRO A 77 -3.56 5.88 7.84
N GLY A 78 -4.16 6.57 6.86
CA GLY A 78 -5.59 6.47 6.60
C GLY A 78 -5.95 5.46 5.51
N HIS A 79 -4.99 4.95 4.73
CA HIS A 79 -5.25 4.13 3.54
C HIS A 79 -5.26 2.62 3.86
N VAL A 80 -6.13 1.85 3.16
CA VAL A 80 -6.30 0.41 3.36
C VAL A 80 -5.00 -0.41 3.19
N ASP A 81 -4.12 -0.03 2.27
CA ASP A 81 -2.85 -0.72 2.05
C ASP A 81 -1.95 -0.70 3.30
N PHE A 82 -2.17 0.26 4.21
CA PHE A 82 -1.43 0.41 5.47
C PHE A 82 -2.23 0.00 6.70
N SER A 83 -3.33 -0.76 6.53
CA SER A 83 -4.18 -1.23 7.64
C SER A 83 -3.40 -1.99 8.71
N TYR A 84 -2.34 -2.70 8.31
CA TYR A 84 -1.44 -3.39 9.23
C TYR A 84 -0.69 -2.43 10.17
N GLU A 85 -0.20 -1.28 9.68
CA GLU A 85 0.43 -0.26 10.51
C GLU A 85 -0.58 0.40 11.45
N VAL A 86 -1.81 0.63 10.96
CA VAL A 86 -2.90 1.15 11.79
C VAL A 86 -3.18 0.21 12.96
N SER A 87 -3.37 -1.08 12.70
CA SER A 87 -3.65 -2.06 13.76
C SER A 87 -2.56 -2.10 14.83
N ARG A 88 -1.30 -2.01 14.44
CA ARG A 88 -0.16 -1.98 15.38
C ARG A 88 -0.11 -0.71 16.23
N ALA A 89 -0.36 0.43 15.61
CA ALA A 89 -0.40 1.71 16.31
C ALA A 89 -1.57 1.75 17.31
N LEU A 90 -2.74 1.20 16.94
CA LEU A 90 -3.91 1.14 17.82
C LEU A 90 -3.66 0.30 19.07
N ILE A 91 -2.95 -0.83 18.99
CA ILE A 91 -2.60 -1.64 20.17
C ILE A 91 -1.74 -0.84 21.17
N ALA A 92 -0.99 0.14 20.69
CA ALA A 92 -0.20 1.04 21.53
C ALA A 92 -1.02 2.21 22.11
N CYS A 93 -2.30 2.36 21.79
CA CYS A 93 -3.17 3.44 22.26
C CYS A 93 -4.07 3.04 23.44
N ASP A 94 -4.60 4.03 24.16
CA ASP A 94 -5.65 3.89 25.18
C ASP A 94 -7.01 4.28 24.57
N GLY A 95 -7.01 5.19 23.58
CA GLY A 95 -8.19 5.64 22.91
C GLY A 95 -7.92 6.16 21.49
N ALA A 96 -8.99 6.44 20.76
CA ALA A 96 -8.94 6.95 19.41
C ALA A 96 -9.91 8.11 19.19
N LEU A 97 -9.47 9.14 18.47
CA LEU A 97 -10.34 10.20 17.96
C LEU A 97 -10.84 9.75 16.58
N LEU A 98 -12.15 9.44 16.48
CA LEU A 98 -12.80 9.07 15.23
C LEU A 98 -13.21 10.34 14.49
N LEU A 99 -12.39 10.78 13.55
CA LEU A 99 -12.57 12.02 12.80
C LEU A 99 -13.40 11.81 11.55
N VAL A 100 -14.54 12.49 11.45
CA VAL A 100 -15.46 12.41 10.31
C VAL A 100 -15.64 13.80 9.70
N ASP A 101 -15.51 13.90 8.38
CA ASP A 101 -15.74 15.14 7.63
C ASP A 101 -17.26 15.49 7.63
N GLY A 102 -17.63 16.65 8.15
CA GLY A 102 -19.00 17.11 8.20
C GLY A 102 -19.69 17.29 6.85
N THR A 103 -18.89 17.40 5.76
CA THR A 103 -19.42 17.55 4.40
C THR A 103 -19.60 16.21 3.68
N LYS A 104 -18.78 15.18 4.04
CA LYS A 104 -18.78 13.88 3.37
C LYS A 104 -19.47 12.79 4.19
N GLY A 105 -19.47 12.92 5.52
CA GLY A 105 -19.99 11.92 6.44
C GLY A 105 -19.09 10.70 6.59
N VAL A 106 -19.66 9.60 7.10
CA VAL A 106 -18.97 8.33 7.32
C VAL A 106 -18.66 7.66 5.99
N GLN A 107 -17.40 7.20 5.82
CA GLN A 107 -16.90 6.53 4.61
C GLN A 107 -16.32 5.14 4.94
N ALA A 108 -15.91 4.34 3.93
CA ALA A 108 -15.55 2.93 4.14
C ALA A 108 -14.40 2.74 5.13
N GLN A 109 -13.33 3.54 5.04
CA GLN A 109 -12.22 3.48 5.99
C GLN A 109 -12.62 3.92 7.41
N THR A 110 -13.61 4.81 7.54
CA THR A 110 -14.19 5.16 8.85
C THR A 110 -14.77 3.92 9.53
N PHE A 111 -15.47 3.06 8.79
CA PHE A 111 -15.97 1.77 9.28
C PHE A 111 -14.81 0.85 9.70
N ALA A 112 -13.86 0.60 8.79
CA ALA A 112 -12.76 -0.33 9.01
C ALA A 112 -11.93 0.06 10.24
N HIS A 113 -11.55 1.33 10.34
CA HIS A 113 -10.76 1.82 11.47
C HIS A 113 -11.54 1.86 12.79
N SER A 114 -12.86 2.13 12.74
CA SER A 114 -13.71 2.04 13.95
C SER A 114 -13.76 0.62 14.50
N TYR A 115 -13.96 -0.37 13.62
CA TYR A 115 -13.94 -1.78 14.03
C TYR A 115 -12.57 -2.21 14.58
N ALA A 116 -11.47 -1.81 13.92
CA ALA A 116 -10.12 -2.10 14.42
C ALA A 116 -9.88 -1.49 15.82
N ALA A 117 -10.37 -0.27 16.06
CA ALA A 117 -10.28 0.39 17.37
C ALA A 117 -11.13 -0.35 18.43
N ILE A 118 -12.35 -0.80 18.07
CA ILE A 118 -13.23 -1.59 18.95
C ILE A 118 -12.58 -2.95 19.27
N GLU A 119 -12.03 -3.65 18.28
CA GLU A 119 -11.31 -4.92 18.48
C GLU A 119 -10.09 -4.76 19.38
N ALA A 120 -9.38 -3.62 19.25
CA ALA A 120 -8.27 -3.27 20.13
C ALA A 120 -8.71 -2.87 21.55
N GLY A 121 -10.03 -2.73 21.80
CA GLY A 121 -10.61 -2.35 23.10
C GLY A 121 -10.37 -0.90 23.48
N LEU A 122 -10.27 0.01 22.51
CA LEU A 122 -10.03 1.43 22.71
C LEU A 122 -11.29 2.21 23.05
N ASP A 123 -11.16 3.24 23.90
CA ASP A 123 -12.18 4.26 24.05
C ASP A 123 -12.22 5.14 22.79
N ILE A 124 -13.41 5.32 22.19
CA ILE A 124 -13.55 6.08 20.93
C ILE A 124 -14.28 7.39 21.20
N ILE A 125 -13.64 8.51 20.87
CA ILE A 125 -14.26 9.83 20.87
C ILE A 125 -14.63 10.22 19.45
N PRO A 126 -15.92 10.33 19.12
CA PRO A 126 -16.37 10.76 17.80
C PRO A 126 -16.22 12.28 17.65
N VAL A 127 -15.66 12.70 16.50
CA VAL A 127 -15.36 14.09 16.19
C VAL A 127 -15.82 14.40 14.78
N ILE A 128 -16.72 15.38 14.61
CA ILE A 128 -17.12 15.93 13.31
C ILE A 128 -16.23 17.13 13.00
N ASN A 129 -15.48 17.05 11.92
CA ASN A 129 -14.59 18.11 11.45
C ASN A 129 -15.18 18.91 10.29
N LYS A 130 -14.55 20.04 9.99
CA LYS A 130 -14.92 20.96 8.90
C LYS A 130 -16.29 21.62 9.09
N ILE A 131 -16.65 21.92 10.34
CA ILE A 131 -17.91 22.63 10.65
C ILE A 131 -17.92 24.08 10.11
N ASP A 132 -16.76 24.61 9.73
CA ASP A 132 -16.59 25.89 9.04
C ASP A 132 -17.08 25.88 7.59
N SER A 133 -17.32 24.70 7.00
CA SER A 133 -17.84 24.56 5.64
C SER A 133 -19.33 24.78 5.58
N VAL A 134 -19.79 25.51 4.55
CA VAL A 134 -21.22 25.75 4.30
C VAL A 134 -21.98 24.46 3.97
N ASP A 135 -21.27 23.49 3.42
CA ASP A 135 -21.84 22.19 3.01
C ASP A 135 -21.85 21.15 4.14
N ALA A 136 -21.46 21.52 5.37
CA ALA A 136 -21.44 20.60 6.51
C ALA A 136 -22.89 20.32 7.00
N ASP A 137 -23.24 19.01 7.03
CA ASP A 137 -24.53 18.52 7.57
C ASP A 137 -24.28 17.73 8.86
N ILE A 138 -24.09 18.48 9.95
CA ILE A 138 -23.76 17.92 11.27
C ILE A 138 -24.84 16.93 11.72
N SER A 139 -26.12 17.24 11.52
CA SER A 139 -27.22 16.39 11.97
C SER A 139 -27.23 15.02 11.29
N ASN A 140 -27.03 14.98 9.98
CA ASN A 140 -26.95 13.74 9.22
C ASN A 140 -25.69 12.94 9.56
N VAL A 141 -24.55 13.63 9.73
CA VAL A 141 -23.28 12.96 10.09
C VAL A 141 -23.34 12.40 11.52
N SER A 142 -23.93 13.10 12.49
CA SER A 142 -24.17 12.58 13.84
C SER A 142 -25.01 11.31 13.79
N GLN A 143 -26.08 11.27 13.00
CA GLN A 143 -26.89 10.07 12.84
C GLN A 143 -26.10 8.89 12.24
N GLN A 144 -25.20 9.15 11.30
CA GLN A 144 -24.34 8.10 10.72
C GLN A 144 -23.35 7.56 11.76
N ILE A 145 -22.72 8.42 12.56
CA ILE A 145 -21.82 8.04 13.66
C ILE A 145 -22.57 7.23 14.73
N HIS A 146 -23.77 7.64 15.08
CA HIS A 146 -24.69 6.92 15.97
C HIS A 146 -24.92 5.47 15.51
N ASN A 147 -25.23 5.31 14.23
CA ASN A 147 -25.43 3.99 13.63
C ASN A 147 -24.15 3.15 13.57
N LEU A 148 -22.98 3.79 13.54
CA LEU A 148 -21.69 3.11 13.44
C LEU A 148 -21.19 2.58 14.78
N ILE A 149 -21.15 3.43 15.82
CA ILE A 149 -20.52 3.09 17.11
C ILE A 149 -21.48 3.17 18.31
N GLY A 150 -22.75 3.54 18.09
CA GLY A 150 -23.75 3.62 19.16
C GLY A 150 -23.58 4.79 20.12
N SER A 151 -22.81 5.84 19.73
CA SER A 151 -22.59 7.04 20.55
C SER A 151 -23.86 7.85 20.73
N LYS A 152 -23.92 8.74 21.72
CA LYS A 152 -25.00 9.74 21.89
C LYS A 152 -24.58 11.07 21.29
N ASP A 153 -25.55 11.91 20.91
CA ASP A 153 -25.27 13.24 20.34
C ASP A 153 -24.41 14.13 21.27
N GLU A 154 -24.58 13.99 22.57
CA GLU A 154 -23.85 14.72 23.61
C GLU A 154 -22.37 14.28 23.71
N GLU A 155 -22.02 13.14 23.12
CA GLU A 155 -20.67 12.59 23.12
C GLU A 155 -19.89 12.97 21.84
N ILE A 156 -20.52 13.64 20.86
CA ILE A 156 -19.93 14.00 19.57
C ILE A 156 -19.38 15.43 19.61
N PHE A 157 -18.08 15.57 19.38
CA PHE A 157 -17.42 16.87 19.30
C PHE A 157 -17.52 17.46 17.89
N ASN A 158 -17.88 18.72 17.80
CA ASN A 158 -17.97 19.46 16.54
C ASN A 158 -16.80 20.44 16.46
N ILE A 159 -15.90 20.25 15.50
CA ILE A 159 -14.68 21.05 15.40
C ILE A 159 -14.41 21.54 13.98
N SER A 160 -13.59 22.58 13.90
CA SER A 160 -12.86 22.92 12.69
C SER A 160 -11.35 22.84 12.99
N ALA A 161 -10.68 21.80 12.51
CA ALA A 161 -9.24 21.70 12.63
C ALA A 161 -8.51 22.87 11.94
N LYS A 162 -9.13 23.43 10.88
CA LYS A 162 -8.58 24.56 10.13
C LYS A 162 -8.62 25.86 10.93
N THR A 163 -9.74 26.19 11.57
CA THR A 163 -9.89 27.44 12.34
C THR A 163 -9.49 27.30 13.80
N GLY A 164 -9.49 26.07 14.32
CA GLY A 164 -9.23 25.76 15.73
C GLY A 164 -10.50 25.73 16.60
N ASP A 165 -11.67 26.02 16.02
CA ASP A 165 -12.93 26.02 16.77
C ASP A 165 -13.24 24.65 17.35
N GLY A 166 -13.62 24.57 18.63
CA GLY A 166 -13.96 23.35 19.36
C GLY A 166 -12.78 22.45 19.75
N VAL A 167 -11.56 22.70 19.26
CA VAL A 167 -10.40 21.82 19.51
C VAL A 167 -9.92 21.89 20.96
N SER A 168 -9.91 23.09 21.57
CA SER A 168 -9.51 23.24 22.98
C SER A 168 -10.48 22.54 23.93
N GLU A 169 -11.78 22.55 23.62
CA GLU A 169 -12.82 21.82 24.37
C GLU A 169 -12.59 20.30 24.27
N LEU A 170 -12.36 19.80 23.04
CA LEU A 170 -12.00 18.40 22.82
C LEU A 170 -10.80 17.98 23.69
N ILE A 171 -9.71 18.74 23.70
CA ILE A 171 -8.51 18.44 24.50
C ILE A 171 -8.85 18.35 26.00
N SER A 172 -9.66 19.26 26.52
CA SER A 172 -10.02 19.31 27.95
C SER A 172 -10.86 18.12 28.40
N GLU A 173 -11.61 17.49 27.47
CA GLU A 173 -12.47 16.33 27.78
C GLU A 173 -11.78 14.98 27.54
N ILE A 174 -10.65 14.92 26.83
CA ILE A 174 -9.88 13.66 26.61
C ILE A 174 -9.61 12.91 27.93
N PRO A 175 -9.16 13.53 29.04
CA PRO A 175 -8.93 12.82 30.31
C PRO A 175 -10.17 12.19 30.93
N ASN A 176 -11.35 12.73 30.65
CA ASN A 176 -12.63 12.27 31.17
C ASN A 176 -13.20 11.12 30.34
N LEU A 177 -12.92 11.11 29.04
CA LEU A 177 -13.52 10.18 28.07
C LEU A 177 -12.59 9.00 27.74
N ILE A 178 -11.28 9.17 27.87
CA ILE A 178 -10.33 8.08 27.64
C ILE A 178 -9.77 7.60 28.98
N THR A 179 -9.85 6.30 29.19
CA THR A 179 -9.34 5.65 30.40
C THR A 179 -7.82 5.79 30.48
N ALA A 180 -7.30 6.11 31.67
CA ALA A 180 -5.85 6.16 31.89
C ALA A 180 -5.21 4.78 31.70
N PRO A 181 -3.92 4.70 31.32
CA PRO A 181 -3.22 3.43 31.17
C PRO A 181 -3.37 2.53 32.40
N ILE A 182 -3.61 1.24 32.16
CA ILE A 182 -3.73 0.22 33.21
C ILE A 182 -2.45 -0.62 33.24
N GLU A 183 -1.80 -0.68 34.39
CA GLU A 183 -0.57 -1.45 34.57
C GLU A 183 -0.85 -2.96 34.49
N LYS A 184 -0.20 -3.64 33.53
CA LYS A 184 -0.35 -5.07 33.29
C LYS A 184 0.66 -5.92 34.05
N SER A 185 1.75 -5.34 34.54
CA SER A 185 2.84 -6.05 35.19
C SER A 185 3.68 -5.11 36.07
N ASP A 186 4.10 -5.57 37.25
CA ASP A 186 5.08 -4.85 38.09
C ASP A 186 6.52 -4.93 37.50
N LYS A 187 6.75 -5.82 36.55
CA LYS A 187 8.01 -5.97 35.83
C LYS A 187 7.95 -5.22 34.50
N VAL A 188 9.15 -4.95 33.97
CA VAL A 188 9.27 -4.36 32.63
C VAL A 188 8.52 -5.21 31.60
N ASN A 189 7.55 -4.58 30.97
CA ASN A 189 6.77 -5.15 29.90
C ASN A 189 6.39 -4.03 28.94
N ALA A 190 6.92 -4.06 27.72
CA ALA A 190 6.66 -3.05 26.70
C ALA A 190 6.40 -3.67 25.34
N LEU A 191 5.61 -3.00 24.51
CA LEU A 191 5.30 -3.39 23.15
C LEU A 191 6.10 -2.55 22.17
N ILE A 192 6.74 -3.19 21.19
CA ILE A 192 7.30 -2.51 20.03
C ILE A 192 6.17 -2.34 19.01
N PHE A 193 5.76 -1.11 18.73
CA PHE A 193 4.69 -0.84 17.77
C PHE A 193 5.20 -0.30 16.43
N ASP A 194 6.45 0.23 16.39
CA ASP A 194 7.14 0.64 15.14
C ASP A 194 8.65 0.52 15.32
N SER A 195 9.40 0.50 14.21
CA SER A 195 10.86 0.56 14.20
C SER A 195 11.38 1.14 12.90
N TYR A 196 12.55 1.80 12.98
CA TYR A 196 13.23 2.30 11.79
C TYR A 196 14.76 2.21 11.97
N PHE A 197 15.47 2.25 10.86
CA PHE A 197 16.91 2.23 10.85
C PHE A 197 17.46 3.65 10.72
N ASP A 198 18.31 4.04 11.66
CA ASP A 198 19.09 5.27 11.62
C ASP A 198 20.55 4.92 11.33
N SER A 199 21.18 5.60 10.36
CA SER A 199 22.56 5.30 9.94
C SER A 199 23.62 5.50 11.04
N TYR A 200 23.31 6.31 12.07
CA TYR A 200 24.21 6.60 13.17
C TYR A 200 23.89 5.80 14.44
N LYS A 201 22.60 5.56 14.71
CA LYS A 201 22.10 4.92 15.93
C LYS A 201 21.83 3.42 15.74
N GLY A 202 21.74 2.92 14.50
CA GLY A 202 21.23 1.60 14.19
C GLY A 202 19.71 1.55 14.29
N VAL A 203 19.14 0.41 14.68
CA VAL A 203 17.69 0.26 14.80
C VAL A 203 17.17 0.98 16.03
N VAL A 204 16.22 1.90 15.80
CA VAL A 204 15.45 2.61 16.81
C VAL A 204 14.06 1.99 16.88
N ALA A 205 13.69 1.48 18.05
CA ALA A 205 12.38 0.89 18.30
C ALA A 205 11.46 1.89 19.01
N SER A 206 10.26 2.09 18.48
CA SER A 206 9.18 2.83 19.13
C SER A 206 8.43 1.90 20.07
N VAL A 207 8.35 2.24 21.34
CA VAL A 207 7.81 1.36 22.38
C VAL A 207 6.72 2.04 23.20
N ARG A 208 5.75 1.25 23.65
CA ARG A 208 4.84 1.62 24.73
C ARG A 208 5.10 0.73 25.95
N VAL A 209 5.28 1.34 27.12
CA VAL A 209 5.52 0.63 28.38
C VAL A 209 4.19 0.28 29.05
N PHE A 210 3.90 -1.02 29.20
CA PHE A 210 2.70 -1.57 29.85
C PHE A 210 2.92 -1.99 31.30
N GLY A 211 4.17 -2.01 31.75
CA GLY A 211 4.52 -2.33 33.13
C GLY A 211 5.97 -2.03 33.46
N GLY A 212 6.25 -1.71 34.71
CA GLY A 212 7.57 -1.40 35.23
C GLY A 212 8.19 -0.11 34.68
N GLU A 213 9.52 -0.04 34.77
CA GLU A 213 10.33 1.11 34.34
C GLU A 213 11.52 0.61 33.50
N ILE A 214 11.72 1.17 32.29
CA ILE A 214 12.88 0.91 31.43
C ILE A 214 13.91 2.01 31.71
N LYS A 215 15.14 1.63 32.09
CA LYS A 215 16.25 2.56 32.31
C LYS A 215 17.29 2.46 31.22
N LYS A 216 18.01 3.55 31.04
CA LYS A 216 19.19 3.56 30.20
C LYS A 216 20.18 2.46 30.63
N ASP A 217 20.85 1.84 29.67
CA ASP A 217 21.81 0.73 29.81
C ASP A 217 21.22 -0.54 30.46
N MET A 218 19.87 -0.66 30.56
CA MET A 218 19.21 -1.87 31.03
C MET A 218 19.31 -2.98 29.98
N ASN A 219 19.61 -4.21 30.44
CA ASN A 219 19.61 -5.39 29.58
C ASN A 219 18.18 -5.86 29.32
N LEU A 220 17.80 -5.86 28.06
CA LEU A 220 16.46 -6.14 27.57
C LEU A 220 16.48 -7.35 26.63
N LYS A 221 15.32 -8.00 26.51
CA LYS A 221 15.12 -9.16 25.64
C LYS A 221 13.77 -9.05 24.92
N LEU A 222 13.76 -9.39 23.65
CA LEU A 222 12.55 -9.62 22.85
C LEU A 222 12.05 -11.05 23.06
N VAL A 223 10.75 -11.20 23.29
CA VAL A 223 10.16 -12.50 23.65
C VAL A 223 10.15 -13.44 22.46
N ASN A 224 9.68 -12.99 21.28
CA ASN A 224 9.51 -13.82 20.11
C ASN A 224 10.83 -14.08 19.38
N SER A 225 11.64 -13.04 19.12
CA SER A 225 12.92 -13.20 18.44
C SER A 225 14.03 -13.76 19.35
N GLY A 226 13.89 -13.61 20.66
CA GLY A 226 14.91 -13.97 21.65
C GLY A 226 16.13 -13.03 21.65
N PHE A 227 16.12 -11.98 20.82
CA PHE A 227 17.21 -11.02 20.71
C PHE A 227 17.42 -10.26 22.03
N LYS A 228 18.67 -10.19 22.49
CA LYS A 228 19.07 -9.47 23.70
C LYS A 228 19.93 -8.28 23.34
N PHE A 229 19.69 -7.16 23.99
CA PHE A 229 20.45 -5.93 23.80
C PHE A 229 20.41 -5.04 25.03
N ASP A 230 21.32 -4.09 25.11
CA ASP A 230 21.30 -3.06 26.13
C ASP A 230 20.64 -1.79 25.59
N ALA A 231 19.80 -1.14 26.39
CA ALA A 231 19.09 0.08 26.01
C ALA A 231 20.06 1.28 26.00
N ASN A 232 20.87 1.40 24.95
CA ASN A 232 21.98 2.36 24.87
C ASN A 232 21.53 3.82 24.98
N ASP A 233 20.40 4.15 24.36
CA ASP A 233 19.77 5.48 24.43
C ASP A 233 18.26 5.30 24.45
N ILE A 234 17.58 6.03 25.32
CA ILE A 234 16.14 5.98 25.50
C ILE A 234 15.58 7.39 25.62
N GLY A 235 14.31 7.56 25.31
CA GLY A 235 13.65 8.84 25.44
C GLY A 235 12.26 8.86 24.84
N TYR A 236 11.73 10.03 24.61
CA TYR A 236 10.41 10.26 24.06
C TYR A 236 10.48 11.05 22.75
N PHE A 237 9.39 11.02 22.03
CA PHE A 237 9.23 11.73 20.75
C PHE A 237 8.66 13.12 21.02
N ASP A 238 9.37 14.10 20.54
CA ASP A 238 8.95 15.47 20.32
C ASP A 238 9.06 15.72 18.80
N LEU A 239 9.18 16.93 18.33
CA LEU A 239 9.58 17.18 16.93
C LEU A 239 10.92 16.52 16.58
N ASN A 240 11.73 16.26 17.60
CA ASN A 240 12.97 15.50 17.55
C ASN A 240 13.01 14.46 18.68
N LEU A 241 13.96 13.53 18.63
CA LEU A 241 14.19 12.57 19.70
C LEU A 241 14.74 13.29 20.95
N GLN A 242 13.99 13.27 22.04
CA GLN A 242 14.40 13.81 23.34
C GLN A 242 14.89 12.69 24.24
N LYS A 243 16.11 12.84 24.76
CA LYS A 243 16.69 11.85 25.67
C LYS A 243 16.05 11.88 27.05
N SER A 244 15.91 10.70 27.63
CA SER A 244 15.46 10.51 29.02
C SER A 244 16.33 9.47 29.72
N ASP A 245 16.38 9.50 31.03
CA ASP A 245 17.07 8.48 31.82
C ASP A 245 16.19 7.26 32.05
N SER A 246 14.86 7.40 31.94
CA SER A 246 13.91 6.30 32.08
C SER A 246 12.65 6.52 31.25
N LEU A 247 11.98 5.41 30.91
CA LEU A 247 10.61 5.36 30.42
C LEU A 247 9.76 4.59 31.43
N ASN A 248 8.73 5.24 31.94
CA ASN A 248 7.86 4.68 32.96
C ASN A 248 6.62 4.01 32.35
N PHE A 249 5.95 3.21 33.16
CA PHE A 249 4.65 2.65 32.84
C PHE A 249 3.70 3.72 32.27
N GLY A 250 3.00 3.39 31.18
CA GLY A 250 2.07 4.26 30.46
C GLY A 250 2.71 5.18 29.43
N GLU A 251 4.03 5.34 29.43
CA GLU A 251 4.72 6.22 28.48
C GLU A 251 4.95 5.54 27.11
N VAL A 252 4.92 6.38 26.08
CA VAL A 252 5.39 6.08 24.73
C VAL A 252 6.74 6.74 24.54
N GLY A 253 7.70 5.98 23.98
CA GLY A 253 9.04 6.48 23.76
C GLY A 253 9.83 5.64 22.76
N TYR A 254 11.12 5.92 22.66
CA TYR A 254 12.03 5.17 21.81
C TYR A 254 13.16 4.51 22.60
N ILE A 255 13.69 3.45 22.01
CA ILE A 255 14.88 2.74 22.49
C ILE A 255 15.84 2.53 21.32
N VAL A 256 17.09 2.95 21.47
CA VAL A 256 18.18 2.63 20.54
C VAL A 256 18.73 1.26 20.92
N THR A 257 18.49 0.27 20.06
CA THR A 257 18.75 -1.14 20.37
C THR A 257 20.17 -1.60 20.05
N GLY A 258 20.90 -0.82 19.23
CA GLY A 258 22.21 -1.23 18.71
C GLY A 258 22.15 -2.38 17.70
N ALA A 259 20.97 -2.88 17.35
CA ALA A 259 20.79 -3.86 16.28
C ALA A 259 21.19 -3.24 14.93
N LYS A 260 21.79 -4.07 14.07
CA LYS A 260 22.26 -3.65 12.75
C LYS A 260 21.24 -3.91 11.64
N ASP A 261 20.20 -4.67 11.96
CA ASP A 261 19.19 -5.13 11.02
C ASP A 261 17.81 -5.13 11.69
N LEU A 262 16.81 -4.59 11.01
CA LEU A 262 15.42 -4.58 11.46
C LEU A 262 14.83 -5.98 11.66
N SER A 263 15.33 -6.99 10.95
CA SER A 263 14.88 -8.38 11.13
C SER A 263 15.06 -8.91 12.56
N GLN A 264 15.96 -8.29 13.33
CA GLN A 264 16.21 -8.64 14.73
C GLN A 264 15.18 -7.98 15.68
N ILE A 265 14.63 -6.84 15.27
CA ILE A 265 13.68 -6.04 16.07
C ILE A 265 12.32 -6.07 15.36
N ARG A 266 11.53 -7.06 15.69
CA ARG A 266 10.22 -7.26 15.06
C ARG A 266 9.17 -6.37 15.70
N VAL A 267 8.44 -5.62 14.88
CA VAL A 267 7.28 -4.83 15.33
C VAL A 267 6.16 -5.78 15.76
N GLY A 268 5.50 -5.50 16.88
CA GLY A 268 4.56 -6.40 17.55
C GLY A 268 5.20 -7.31 18.59
N ASP A 269 6.55 -7.33 18.71
CA ASP A 269 7.21 -8.13 19.74
C ASP A 269 7.10 -7.49 21.13
N THR A 270 7.10 -8.33 22.14
CA THR A 270 7.08 -7.91 23.54
C THR A 270 8.50 -7.80 24.08
N LEU A 271 8.80 -6.66 24.70
CA LEU A 271 10.07 -6.35 25.31
C LEU A 271 10.00 -6.56 26.83
N VAL A 272 10.96 -7.29 27.37
CA VAL A 272 11.08 -7.61 28.80
C VAL A 272 12.52 -7.50 29.28
N THR A 273 12.76 -7.59 30.61
CA THR A 273 14.12 -7.73 31.13
C THR A 273 14.75 -9.04 30.68
N GLY A 274 16.06 -9.06 30.48
CA GLY A 274 16.79 -10.25 30.02
C GLY A 274 16.67 -11.47 30.92
N GLU A 275 16.24 -11.29 32.17
CA GLU A 275 16.12 -12.32 33.22
C GLU A 275 14.67 -12.85 33.39
N ASP A 276 13.67 -12.28 32.69
CA ASP A 276 12.28 -12.71 32.87
C ASP A 276 12.01 -14.06 32.18
N GLU A 277 11.70 -15.09 33.00
CA GLU A 277 11.43 -16.46 32.53
C GLU A 277 9.97 -16.68 32.10
N LYS A 278 9.05 -15.84 32.52
CA LYS A 278 7.60 -15.97 32.25
C LYS A 278 6.99 -14.63 31.84
N PRO A 279 7.34 -14.11 30.68
CA PRO A 279 6.83 -12.83 30.21
C PRO A 279 5.33 -12.89 29.88
N ILE A 280 4.63 -11.77 30.10
CA ILE A 280 3.28 -11.57 29.58
C ILE A 280 3.42 -11.10 28.14
N ILE A 281 2.89 -11.87 27.19
CA ILE A 281 2.88 -11.50 25.75
C ILE A 281 1.77 -10.46 25.55
N LEU A 282 2.14 -9.30 25.00
CA LEU A 282 1.23 -8.16 24.84
C LEU A 282 0.42 -8.22 23.55
N SER A 283 0.96 -8.81 22.50
CA SER A 283 0.25 -9.03 21.24
C SER A 283 0.72 -10.31 20.58
N GLU A 284 -0.14 -10.94 19.77
CA GLU A 284 0.27 -11.99 18.85
C GLU A 284 0.96 -11.34 17.65
N TYR A 285 2.16 -11.85 17.33
CA TYR A 285 2.93 -11.36 16.21
C TYR A 285 2.39 -11.94 14.90
N GLU A 286 1.86 -11.09 14.05
CA GLU A 286 1.54 -11.45 12.67
C GLU A 286 2.49 -10.74 11.70
N GLU A 287 3.11 -11.49 10.79
CA GLU A 287 3.89 -10.89 9.71
C GLU A 287 2.95 -10.34 8.63
N SER A 288 3.20 -9.11 8.20
CA SER A 288 2.51 -8.57 7.03
C SER A 288 2.89 -9.39 5.80
N GLN A 289 1.89 -9.90 5.10
CA GLN A 289 2.10 -10.69 3.89
C GLN A 289 1.90 -9.79 2.66
N PRO A 290 2.89 -9.70 1.76
CA PRO A 290 2.72 -9.02 0.49
C PRO A 290 1.58 -9.65 -0.33
N THR A 291 0.79 -8.83 -0.97
CA THR A 291 -0.38 -9.27 -1.74
C THR A 291 -0.27 -8.94 -3.22
N VAL A 292 0.49 -7.89 -3.55
CA VAL A 292 0.75 -7.40 -4.90
C VAL A 292 2.22 -7.60 -5.22
N PHE A 293 2.50 -8.10 -6.41
CA PHE A 293 3.86 -8.39 -6.88
C PHE A 293 4.12 -7.70 -8.21
N SER A 294 5.30 -7.08 -8.33
CA SER A 294 5.78 -6.49 -9.57
C SER A 294 7.28 -6.70 -9.70
N SER A 295 7.78 -6.79 -10.92
CA SER A 295 9.21 -6.89 -11.16
C SER A 295 9.76 -5.51 -11.48
N ILE A 296 10.91 -5.18 -10.89
CA ILE A 296 11.61 -3.91 -11.04
C ILE A 296 12.94 -4.17 -11.72
N PHE A 297 13.18 -3.48 -12.83
CA PHE A 297 14.42 -3.53 -13.57
C PHE A 297 15.02 -2.13 -13.67
N PRO A 298 16.34 -1.97 -13.60
CA PRO A 298 16.96 -0.68 -13.88
C PRO A 298 16.82 -0.36 -15.37
N SER A 299 16.57 0.90 -15.71
CA SER A 299 16.53 1.35 -17.10
C SER A 299 17.89 1.22 -17.79
N ASP A 300 18.98 1.34 -17.04
CA ASP A 300 20.34 1.02 -17.49
C ASP A 300 20.84 -0.23 -16.76
N SER A 301 21.38 -1.19 -17.49
CA SER A 301 21.91 -2.43 -16.92
C SER A 301 23.06 -2.21 -15.95
N ASP A 302 23.80 -1.10 -16.10
CA ASP A 302 24.92 -0.74 -15.23
C ASP A 302 24.46 -0.32 -13.82
N ASP A 303 23.18 0.10 -13.70
CA ASP A 303 22.55 0.49 -12.42
C ASP A 303 22.06 -0.71 -11.58
N PHE A 304 22.25 -1.96 -12.02
CA PHE A 304 21.77 -3.14 -11.27
C PHE A 304 22.32 -3.21 -9.85
N THR A 305 23.62 -2.94 -9.69
CA THR A 305 24.25 -2.95 -8.35
C THR A 305 23.68 -1.83 -7.47
N LYS A 306 23.48 -0.64 -8.05
CA LYS A 306 22.88 0.51 -7.37
C LYS A 306 21.43 0.20 -6.94
N LEU A 307 20.65 -0.43 -7.82
CA LEU A 307 19.28 -0.87 -7.50
C LEU A 307 19.28 -1.85 -6.33
N ARG A 308 20.16 -2.87 -6.34
CA ARG A 308 20.27 -3.83 -5.24
C ARG A 308 20.56 -3.14 -3.90
N GLU A 309 21.59 -2.29 -3.87
CA GLU A 309 21.97 -1.56 -2.66
C GLU A 309 20.85 -0.64 -2.16
N SER A 310 20.07 -0.07 -3.08
CA SER A 310 18.92 0.77 -2.75
C SER A 310 17.78 -0.04 -2.16
N LEU A 311 17.49 -1.22 -2.70
CA LEU A 311 16.49 -2.14 -2.16
C LEU A 311 16.91 -2.67 -0.77
N ASP A 312 18.18 -3.04 -0.59
CA ASP A 312 18.72 -3.47 0.71
C ASP A 312 18.55 -2.36 1.77
N LYS A 313 18.77 -1.09 1.40
CA LYS A 313 18.54 0.06 2.29
C LYS A 313 17.05 0.34 2.53
N TYR A 314 16.21 0.14 1.51
CA TYR A 314 14.78 0.37 1.62
C TYR A 314 14.13 -0.59 2.62
N VAL A 315 14.46 -1.88 2.56
CA VAL A 315 13.97 -2.92 3.51
C VAL A 315 14.32 -2.59 4.97
N LEU A 316 15.43 -1.88 5.22
CA LEU A 316 15.78 -1.42 6.56
C LEU A 316 14.77 -0.41 7.15
N ASN A 317 13.88 0.17 6.34
CA ASN A 317 12.89 1.14 6.78
C ASN A 317 11.45 0.68 6.53
N ASP A 318 11.26 -0.45 5.84
CA ASP A 318 9.97 -1.02 5.49
C ASP A 318 10.00 -2.54 5.58
N ALA A 319 9.62 -3.08 6.73
CA ALA A 319 9.62 -4.51 6.99
C ALA A 319 8.54 -5.29 6.20
N SER A 320 7.59 -4.60 5.59
CA SER A 320 6.52 -5.20 4.78
C SER A 320 6.94 -5.45 3.32
N PHE A 321 7.98 -4.76 2.87
CA PHE A 321 8.52 -4.89 1.52
C PHE A 321 9.47 -6.08 1.43
N VAL A 322 9.27 -6.92 0.43
CA VAL A 322 10.15 -8.08 0.14
C VAL A 322 10.61 -8.05 -1.31
N PHE A 323 11.81 -8.56 -1.56
CA PHE A 323 12.32 -8.68 -2.92
C PHE A 323 13.19 -9.93 -3.10
N GLU A 324 13.19 -10.46 -4.31
CA GLU A 324 14.02 -11.60 -4.72
C GLU A 324 14.62 -11.35 -6.12
N PRO A 325 15.82 -11.86 -6.41
CA PRO A 325 16.42 -11.69 -7.74
C PRO A 325 15.55 -12.28 -8.84
N GLU A 326 15.43 -11.56 -9.96
CA GLU A 326 14.74 -12.01 -11.15
C GLU A 326 15.55 -11.69 -12.40
N THR A 327 15.39 -12.51 -13.44
CA THR A 327 16.02 -12.30 -14.73
C THR A 327 14.96 -12.31 -15.83
N SER A 328 14.95 -11.27 -16.66
CA SER A 328 14.08 -11.15 -17.83
C SER A 328 14.88 -11.26 -19.11
N SER A 329 14.34 -11.95 -20.10
CA SER A 329 14.90 -12.02 -21.45
C SER A 329 14.95 -10.66 -22.14
N ALA A 330 14.04 -9.73 -21.75
CA ALA A 330 13.90 -8.41 -22.33
C ALA A 330 14.71 -7.32 -21.59
N PHE A 331 14.79 -7.41 -20.25
CA PHE A 331 15.35 -6.34 -19.41
C PHE A 331 16.66 -6.71 -18.71
N GLY A 332 17.05 -7.99 -18.75
CA GLY A 332 18.23 -8.50 -18.05
C GLY A 332 17.94 -8.77 -16.56
N PHE A 333 18.87 -8.38 -15.70
CA PHE A 333 18.78 -8.63 -14.27
C PHE A 333 17.94 -7.55 -13.56
N GLY A 334 17.10 -7.96 -12.64
CA GLY A 334 16.24 -7.14 -11.81
C GLY A 334 15.78 -7.88 -10.57
N PHE A 335 14.66 -7.43 -10.00
CA PHE A 335 14.11 -8.00 -8.78
C PHE A 335 12.60 -8.15 -8.87
N ARG A 336 12.09 -9.26 -8.39
CA ARG A 336 10.68 -9.47 -8.11
C ARG A 336 10.38 -8.93 -6.73
N CYS A 337 9.49 -7.95 -6.64
CA CYS A 337 9.17 -7.25 -5.40
C CYS A 337 7.73 -7.54 -4.98
N GLY A 338 7.51 -7.64 -3.66
CA GLY A 338 6.21 -7.81 -3.05
C GLY A 338 5.81 -6.61 -2.22
N PHE A 339 4.56 -6.19 -2.33
CA PHE A 339 3.97 -4.98 -1.77
C PHE A 339 2.66 -5.31 -1.05
N LEU A 340 2.28 -4.50 -0.06
CA LEU A 340 1.01 -4.63 0.64
C LEU A 340 -0.19 -4.38 -0.29
N GLY A 341 -0.09 -3.39 -1.16
CA GLY A 341 -1.12 -3.01 -2.11
C GLY A 341 -0.58 -2.16 -3.26
N LEU A 342 -1.47 -1.57 -4.07
CA LEU A 342 -1.10 -0.75 -5.22
C LEU A 342 -0.49 0.59 -4.81
N LEU A 343 -1.05 1.25 -3.80
CA LEU A 343 -0.51 2.52 -3.31
C LEU A 343 0.88 2.31 -2.70
N HIS A 344 1.08 1.21 -1.97
CA HIS A 344 2.40 0.86 -1.45
C HIS A 344 3.41 0.66 -2.59
N LEU A 345 3.04 -0.06 -3.67
CA LEU A 345 3.88 -0.22 -4.87
C LEU A 345 4.27 1.15 -5.46
N GLU A 346 3.29 2.05 -5.66
CA GLU A 346 3.56 3.38 -6.21
C GLU A 346 4.54 4.18 -5.35
N ILE A 347 4.34 4.17 -4.03
CA ILE A 347 5.19 4.87 -3.07
C ILE A 347 6.61 4.33 -3.11
N VAL A 348 6.78 2.99 -3.07
CA VAL A 348 8.12 2.36 -3.13
C VAL A 348 8.85 2.75 -4.40
N ILE A 349 8.18 2.68 -5.56
CA ILE A 349 8.80 3.06 -6.84
C ILE A 349 9.21 4.52 -6.84
N GLU A 350 8.33 5.41 -6.43
CA GLU A 350 8.61 6.85 -6.41
C GLU A 350 9.73 7.21 -5.44
N ARG A 351 9.80 6.56 -4.28
CA ARG A 351 10.90 6.71 -3.32
C ARG A 351 12.23 6.19 -3.90
N LEU A 352 12.23 5.01 -4.54
CA LEU A 352 13.43 4.48 -5.19
C LEU A 352 13.94 5.41 -6.30
N GLU A 353 13.05 6.00 -7.09
CA GLU A 353 13.44 6.95 -8.13
C GLU A 353 13.96 8.28 -7.56
N ARG A 354 13.31 8.84 -6.52
CA ARG A 354 13.67 10.16 -5.96
C ARG A 354 14.84 10.10 -4.97
N GLU A 355 14.79 9.18 -3.99
CA GLU A 355 15.78 9.13 -2.91
C GLU A 355 17.12 8.53 -3.37
N PHE A 356 17.08 7.60 -4.35
CA PHE A 356 18.27 6.89 -4.82
C PHE A 356 18.66 7.26 -6.26
N ASP A 357 17.96 8.23 -6.87
CA ASP A 357 18.25 8.69 -8.26
C ASP A 357 18.35 7.51 -9.24
N LEU A 358 17.32 6.65 -9.24
CA LEU A 358 17.18 5.50 -10.12
C LEU A 358 16.15 5.79 -11.21
N SER A 359 16.37 5.24 -12.39
CA SER A 359 15.36 5.19 -13.45
C SER A 359 14.90 3.74 -13.62
N LEU A 360 13.64 3.46 -13.33
CA LEU A 360 13.13 2.10 -13.21
C LEU A 360 12.16 1.73 -14.34
N ILE A 361 12.15 0.43 -14.67
CA ILE A 361 11.14 -0.22 -15.49
C ILE A 361 10.39 -1.16 -14.55
N VAL A 362 9.08 -0.93 -14.41
CA VAL A 362 8.20 -1.68 -13.50
C VAL A 362 7.21 -2.48 -14.33
N THR A 363 7.10 -3.78 -14.07
CA THR A 363 6.11 -4.62 -14.76
C THR A 363 4.71 -4.39 -14.21
N PRO A 364 3.65 -4.74 -14.95
CA PRO A 364 2.29 -4.67 -14.42
C PRO A 364 2.17 -5.45 -13.11
N PRO A 365 1.40 -4.92 -12.14
CA PRO A 365 1.18 -5.62 -10.89
C PRO A 365 0.47 -6.95 -11.13
N SER A 366 0.84 -7.95 -10.37
CA SER A 366 0.24 -9.28 -10.34
C SER A 366 -0.03 -9.69 -8.90
N VAL A 367 -0.83 -10.74 -8.74
CA VAL A 367 -1.18 -11.31 -7.44
C VAL A 367 -0.62 -12.73 -7.33
N GLU A 368 -0.67 -13.30 -6.13
CA GLU A 368 -0.36 -14.71 -5.94
C GLU A 368 -1.46 -15.61 -6.48
N PHE A 369 -1.04 -16.71 -7.07
CA PHE A 369 -1.90 -17.82 -7.48
C PHE A 369 -1.44 -19.10 -6.80
N LYS A 370 -2.38 -19.98 -6.48
CA LYS A 370 -2.07 -21.29 -5.92
C LYS A 370 -2.30 -22.35 -6.97
N LEU A 371 -1.22 -23.02 -7.34
CA LEU A 371 -1.22 -24.13 -8.27
C LEU A 371 -1.42 -25.43 -7.50
N ILE A 372 -2.37 -26.25 -7.92
CA ILE A 372 -2.57 -27.62 -7.45
C ILE A 372 -2.25 -28.56 -8.60
N ARG A 373 -1.29 -29.47 -8.40
CA ARG A 373 -0.85 -30.46 -9.39
C ARG A 373 -1.73 -31.73 -9.32
N ASN A 374 -1.61 -32.59 -10.32
CA ASN A 374 -2.34 -33.86 -10.34
C ASN A 374 -1.95 -34.83 -9.18
N ASN A 375 -0.78 -34.65 -8.60
CA ASN A 375 -0.32 -35.37 -7.41
C ASN A 375 -0.73 -34.71 -6.07
N ASP A 376 -1.62 -33.70 -6.13
CA ASP A 376 -2.09 -32.87 -5.01
C ASP A 376 -0.97 -32.03 -4.34
N GLU A 377 0.18 -31.86 -4.99
CA GLU A 377 1.20 -30.90 -4.55
C GLU A 377 0.69 -29.47 -4.78
N GLU A 378 0.78 -28.65 -3.75
CA GLU A 378 0.39 -27.24 -3.78
C GLU A 378 1.62 -26.34 -3.91
N ARG A 379 1.56 -25.35 -4.80
CA ARG A 379 2.61 -24.33 -4.94
C ARG A 379 2.00 -22.94 -5.11
N VAL A 380 2.61 -21.95 -4.47
CA VAL A 380 2.27 -20.54 -4.67
C VAL A 380 3.13 -20.02 -5.83
N ILE A 381 2.44 -19.42 -6.81
CA ILE A 381 3.05 -18.80 -8.00
C ILE A 381 2.87 -17.29 -7.89
N ARG A 382 3.97 -16.58 -7.89
CA ARG A 382 4.03 -15.11 -7.90
C ARG A 382 4.39 -14.56 -9.27
N ASN A 383 5.16 -15.31 -10.05
CA ASN A 383 5.59 -14.95 -11.39
C ASN A 383 4.82 -15.77 -12.44
N PRO A 384 4.02 -15.14 -13.34
CA PRO A 384 3.27 -15.85 -14.38
C PRO A 384 4.15 -16.65 -15.35
N SER A 385 5.40 -16.26 -15.58
CA SER A 385 6.30 -16.95 -16.54
C SER A 385 6.64 -18.36 -16.09
N ILE A 386 6.67 -18.64 -14.79
CA ILE A 386 7.02 -19.96 -14.22
C ILE A 386 5.92 -21.00 -14.51
N LEU A 387 4.70 -20.58 -14.86
CA LEU A 387 3.57 -21.49 -15.07
C LEU A 387 3.83 -22.53 -16.16
N ASP A 388 4.66 -22.21 -17.16
CA ASP A 388 5.01 -23.12 -18.27
C ASP A 388 5.88 -24.31 -17.83
N GLU A 389 6.53 -24.22 -16.69
CA GLU A 389 7.31 -25.32 -16.12
C GLU A 389 6.43 -26.47 -15.62
N TYR A 390 5.13 -26.22 -15.47
CA TYR A 390 4.16 -27.19 -14.96
C TYR A 390 3.22 -27.66 -16.05
N THR A 391 3.33 -28.94 -16.42
CA THR A 391 2.46 -29.58 -17.45
C THR A 391 1.29 -30.38 -16.85
N ASP A 392 1.32 -30.64 -15.54
CA ASP A 392 0.39 -31.50 -14.82
C ASP A 392 -0.52 -30.71 -13.86
N ILE A 393 -1.03 -29.57 -14.34
CA ILE A 393 -1.90 -28.69 -13.56
C ILE A 393 -3.30 -29.31 -13.44
N LYS A 394 -3.73 -29.56 -12.19
CA LYS A 394 -5.09 -30.00 -11.83
C LYS A 394 -6.01 -28.80 -11.68
N LYS A 395 -5.57 -27.77 -10.94
CA LYS A 395 -6.33 -26.56 -10.64
C LYS A 395 -5.40 -25.35 -10.47
N LEU A 396 -5.93 -24.19 -10.79
CA LEU A 396 -5.32 -22.91 -10.48
C LEU A 396 -6.31 -22.10 -9.64
N GLN A 397 -5.88 -21.68 -8.45
CA GLN A 397 -6.66 -20.90 -7.51
C GLN A 397 -6.16 -19.46 -7.46
N GLU A 398 -7.07 -18.52 -7.23
CA GLU A 398 -6.80 -17.10 -7.07
C GLU A 398 -7.22 -16.59 -5.70
N ARG A 399 -6.57 -15.54 -5.20
CA ARG A 399 -6.95 -14.90 -3.95
C ARG A 399 -8.26 -14.16 -4.11
N ILE A 400 -9.16 -14.34 -3.15
CA ILE A 400 -10.45 -13.68 -3.07
C ILE A 400 -10.42 -12.65 -1.93
N CYS A 401 -11.04 -11.52 -2.18
CA CYS A 401 -11.25 -10.46 -1.20
C CYS A 401 -12.74 -10.30 -0.90
N GLU A 402 -13.05 -10.03 0.35
CA GLU A 402 -14.28 -9.38 0.77
C GLU A 402 -14.08 -7.88 0.60
N VAL A 403 -14.98 -7.23 -0.12
CA VAL A 403 -14.90 -5.81 -0.46
C VAL A 403 -16.14 -5.10 0.08
N ASP A 404 -15.92 -4.09 0.91
CA ASP A 404 -16.93 -3.17 1.41
C ASP A 404 -16.89 -1.86 0.59
N LEU A 405 -18.00 -1.54 -0.07
CA LEU A 405 -18.18 -0.32 -0.86
C LEU A 405 -19.23 0.56 -0.18
N LEU A 406 -18.90 1.85 -0.05
CA LEU A 406 -19.83 2.85 0.47
C LEU A 406 -19.94 4.00 -0.54
N PHE A 407 -21.16 4.32 -0.96
CA PHE A 407 -21.39 5.32 -2.01
C PHE A 407 -22.83 5.84 -2.02
N PRO A 408 -23.10 7.01 -2.65
CA PRO A 408 -24.44 7.52 -2.84
C PRO A 408 -25.31 6.61 -3.72
N LYS A 409 -26.56 6.43 -3.34
CA LYS A 409 -27.54 5.52 -3.98
C LYS A 409 -27.67 5.71 -5.49
N GLU A 410 -27.46 6.91 -6.00
CA GLU A 410 -27.57 7.24 -7.43
C GLU A 410 -26.57 6.45 -8.29
N TYR A 411 -25.42 6.05 -7.74
CA TYR A 411 -24.40 5.27 -8.44
C TYR A 411 -24.59 3.75 -8.37
N LEU A 412 -25.62 3.26 -7.62
CA LEU A 412 -25.83 1.84 -7.36
C LEU A 412 -25.86 1.00 -8.63
N GLY A 413 -26.64 1.41 -9.64
CA GLY A 413 -26.77 0.63 -10.89
C GLY A 413 -25.46 0.51 -11.66
N ALA A 414 -24.67 1.59 -11.76
CA ALA A 414 -23.41 1.61 -12.45
C ALA A 414 -22.33 0.79 -11.72
N ILE A 415 -22.30 0.87 -10.39
CA ILE A 415 -21.36 0.10 -9.55
C ILE A 415 -21.70 -1.40 -9.58
N LEU A 416 -22.98 -1.79 -9.54
CA LEU A 416 -23.38 -3.19 -9.70
C LEU A 416 -22.94 -3.75 -11.05
N THR A 417 -23.04 -2.97 -12.14
CA THR A 417 -22.55 -3.37 -13.46
C THR A 417 -21.04 -3.59 -13.43
N LEU A 418 -20.28 -2.65 -12.87
CA LEU A 418 -18.81 -2.79 -12.73
C LEU A 418 -18.44 -4.04 -11.94
N LEU A 419 -19.09 -4.30 -10.81
CA LEU A 419 -18.82 -5.47 -9.96
C LEU A 419 -19.10 -6.79 -10.68
N ASN A 420 -20.20 -6.86 -11.45
CA ASN A 420 -20.52 -8.04 -12.26
C ASN A 420 -19.49 -8.27 -13.38
N ASP A 421 -19.04 -7.21 -14.06
CA ASP A 421 -18.00 -7.30 -15.08
C ASP A 421 -16.66 -7.77 -14.51
N LYS A 422 -16.41 -7.46 -13.24
CA LYS A 422 -15.23 -7.87 -12.47
C LYS A 422 -15.40 -9.17 -11.69
N ARG A 423 -16.36 -10.01 -12.08
CA ARG A 423 -16.62 -11.34 -11.48
C ARG A 423 -16.99 -11.29 -9.99
N GLY A 424 -17.54 -10.16 -9.53
CA GLY A 424 -17.96 -10.00 -8.15
C GLY A 424 -19.19 -10.83 -7.81
N ILE A 425 -19.23 -11.34 -6.58
CA ILE A 425 -20.37 -12.06 -6.00
C ILE A 425 -20.92 -11.21 -4.87
N GLN A 426 -22.19 -10.81 -4.98
CA GLN A 426 -22.84 -10.01 -3.95
C GLN A 426 -23.09 -10.86 -2.69
N GLU A 427 -22.69 -10.33 -1.53
CA GLU A 427 -22.96 -10.91 -0.23
C GLU A 427 -24.04 -10.14 0.52
N ASP A 428 -23.95 -8.82 0.57
CA ASP A 428 -24.93 -7.98 1.25
C ASP A 428 -25.15 -6.64 0.56
N LEU A 429 -26.32 -6.04 0.79
CA LEU A 429 -26.69 -4.70 0.36
C LEU A 429 -27.49 -4.03 1.47
N THR A 430 -26.93 -3.02 2.09
CA THR A 430 -27.54 -2.31 3.21
C THR A 430 -27.70 -0.83 2.87
N TYR A 431 -28.89 -0.27 3.11
CA TYR A 431 -29.14 1.17 3.03
C TYR A 431 -28.84 1.80 4.39
N LEU A 432 -27.74 2.56 4.48
CA LEU A 432 -27.34 3.25 5.72
C LEU A 432 -28.18 4.49 5.99
N SER A 433 -28.64 5.15 4.91
CA SER A 433 -29.55 6.28 4.94
C SER A 433 -30.43 6.30 3.68
N THR A 434 -31.24 7.32 3.52
CA THR A 434 -32.03 7.54 2.29
C THR A 434 -31.16 7.78 1.06
N THR A 435 -29.91 8.22 1.24
CA THR A 435 -28.96 8.62 0.19
C THR A 435 -27.74 7.72 0.08
N MET A 436 -27.36 6.99 1.13
CA MET A 436 -26.12 6.19 1.18
C MET A 436 -26.39 4.70 1.21
N VAL A 437 -25.57 3.95 0.46
CA VAL A 437 -25.64 2.50 0.34
C VAL A 437 -24.29 1.90 0.70
N LYS A 438 -24.31 0.82 1.48
CA LYS A 438 -23.18 -0.09 1.70
C LYS A 438 -23.41 -1.37 0.92
N LEU A 439 -22.43 -1.77 0.10
CA LEU A 439 -22.40 -3.05 -0.60
C LEU A 439 -21.24 -3.89 -0.07
N LYS A 440 -21.51 -5.16 0.19
CA LYS A 440 -20.50 -6.16 0.49
C LYS A 440 -20.43 -7.17 -0.65
N TYR A 441 -19.24 -7.39 -1.17
CA TYR A 441 -18.98 -8.28 -2.30
C TYR A 441 -17.76 -9.15 -2.07
N LYS A 442 -17.78 -10.37 -2.62
CA LYS A 442 -16.58 -11.16 -2.88
C LYS A 442 -16.04 -10.83 -4.26
N LEU A 443 -14.77 -10.48 -4.35
CA LEU A 443 -14.10 -10.09 -5.58
C LEU A 443 -12.71 -10.76 -5.66
N PRO A 444 -12.30 -11.30 -6.82
CA PRO A 444 -10.92 -11.73 -6.98
C PRO A 444 -9.94 -10.54 -6.83
N LEU A 445 -8.87 -10.73 -6.04
CA LEU A 445 -7.86 -9.70 -5.83
C LEU A 445 -7.24 -9.22 -7.15
N LEU A 446 -7.10 -10.13 -8.13
CA LEU A 446 -6.64 -9.82 -9.47
C LEU A 446 -7.48 -8.72 -10.14
N GLU A 447 -8.79 -8.77 -10.01
CA GLU A 447 -9.69 -7.79 -10.62
C GLU A 447 -9.62 -6.43 -9.92
N LEU A 448 -9.40 -6.45 -8.59
CA LEU A 448 -9.22 -5.26 -7.77
C LEU A 448 -7.94 -4.51 -8.18
N VAL A 449 -6.84 -5.24 -8.34
CA VAL A 449 -5.52 -4.72 -8.77
C VAL A 449 -5.54 -4.26 -10.24
N SER A 450 -6.44 -4.80 -11.08
CA SER A 450 -6.51 -4.51 -12.51
C SER A 450 -7.43 -3.33 -12.84
N GLY A 451 -7.16 -2.13 -12.28
CA GLY A 451 -7.84 -0.87 -12.63
C GLY A 451 -9.28 -0.75 -12.10
N PHE A 452 -9.64 -1.51 -11.05
CA PHE A 452 -10.95 -1.40 -10.42
C PHE A 452 -11.14 -0.05 -9.73
N TYR A 453 -10.13 0.43 -9.00
CA TYR A 453 -10.17 1.71 -8.30
C TYR A 453 -10.45 2.88 -9.23
N ASP A 454 -9.75 2.95 -10.36
CA ASP A 454 -9.93 4.03 -11.34
C ASP A 454 -11.32 4.00 -11.96
N SER A 455 -11.81 2.78 -12.26
CA SER A 455 -13.16 2.58 -12.76
C SER A 455 -14.21 3.00 -11.74
N LEU A 456 -14.05 2.61 -10.48
CA LEU A 456 -14.94 2.96 -9.38
C LEU A 456 -14.97 4.49 -9.16
N LYS A 457 -13.80 5.11 -9.09
CA LYS A 457 -13.64 6.56 -8.92
C LYS A 457 -14.28 7.33 -10.07
N SER A 458 -14.08 6.87 -11.30
CA SER A 458 -14.67 7.50 -12.50
C SER A 458 -16.21 7.40 -12.51
N ILE A 459 -16.76 6.22 -12.22
CA ILE A 459 -18.21 5.96 -12.22
C ILE A 459 -18.91 6.75 -11.11
N SER A 460 -18.30 6.81 -9.94
CA SER A 460 -18.87 7.48 -8.76
C SER A 460 -18.48 8.94 -8.64
N GLN A 461 -17.76 9.52 -9.61
CA GLN A 461 -17.23 10.88 -9.56
C GLN A 461 -16.40 11.16 -8.29
N GLY A 462 -15.76 10.11 -7.75
CA GLY A 462 -14.96 10.17 -6.53
C GLY A 462 -15.74 10.04 -5.22
N PHE A 463 -17.08 9.84 -5.27
CA PHE A 463 -17.90 9.72 -4.06
C PHE A 463 -17.94 8.28 -3.48
N ALA A 464 -17.49 7.27 -4.21
CA ALA A 464 -17.41 5.91 -3.68
C ALA A 464 -16.11 5.71 -2.89
N SER A 465 -16.24 5.16 -1.71
CA SER A 465 -15.13 4.66 -0.92
C SER A 465 -15.13 3.14 -0.89
N ILE A 466 -13.96 2.55 -0.74
CA ILE A 466 -13.75 1.10 -0.75
C ILE A 466 -12.79 0.71 0.35
N ASP A 467 -13.08 -0.42 0.97
CA ASP A 467 -12.18 -1.16 1.83
C ASP A 467 -12.22 -2.64 1.46
N TYR A 468 -11.16 -3.40 1.75
CA TYR A 468 -11.15 -4.83 1.44
C TYR A 468 -10.34 -5.65 2.43
N LYS A 469 -10.76 -6.91 2.61
CA LYS A 469 -10.07 -7.90 3.42
C LYS A 469 -9.81 -9.16 2.57
N ILE A 470 -8.59 -9.69 2.63
CA ILE A 470 -8.25 -10.92 1.92
C ILE A 470 -8.80 -12.12 2.69
N LEU A 471 -9.55 -13.00 2.00
CA LEU A 471 -10.16 -14.18 2.59
C LEU A 471 -9.30 -15.45 2.41
N GLY A 472 -8.74 -15.66 1.23
CA GLY A 472 -7.99 -16.88 0.93
C GLY A 472 -7.97 -17.19 -0.56
N PHE A 473 -7.79 -18.48 -0.90
CA PHE A 473 -7.73 -18.93 -2.28
C PHE A 473 -9.00 -19.70 -2.65
N GLU A 474 -9.57 -19.39 -3.82
CA GLU A 474 -10.68 -20.14 -4.43
C GLU A 474 -10.34 -20.56 -5.87
N ASP A 475 -11.03 -21.60 -6.36
CA ASP A 475 -10.83 -22.11 -7.74
C ASP A 475 -11.20 -21.03 -8.77
N GLY A 476 -10.27 -20.66 -9.64
CA GLY A 476 -10.46 -19.68 -10.68
C GLY A 476 -10.41 -20.26 -12.08
N SER A 477 -11.26 -19.75 -13.00
CA SER A 477 -11.14 -20.04 -14.44
C SER A 477 -10.06 -19.13 -15.06
N LEU A 478 -8.81 -19.50 -14.87
CA LEU A 478 -7.64 -18.70 -15.20
C LEU A 478 -6.85 -19.27 -16.37
N VAL A 479 -6.21 -18.40 -17.12
CA VAL A 479 -5.31 -18.74 -18.24
C VAL A 479 -4.08 -17.85 -18.22
N LYS A 480 -2.94 -18.40 -18.67
CA LYS A 480 -1.75 -17.61 -18.96
C LYS A 480 -1.88 -16.96 -20.31
N LEU A 481 -1.71 -15.65 -20.36
CA LEU A 481 -1.63 -14.84 -21.57
C LEU A 481 -0.18 -14.45 -21.81
N ASP A 482 0.39 -14.88 -22.93
CA ASP A 482 1.73 -14.52 -23.38
C ASP A 482 1.68 -13.49 -24.50
N ILE A 483 2.60 -12.54 -24.49
CA ILE A 483 2.82 -11.59 -25.56
C ILE A 483 4.12 -11.97 -26.29
N LEU A 484 3.99 -12.19 -27.59
CA LEU A 484 5.13 -12.53 -28.45
C LEU A 484 5.48 -11.35 -29.36
N VAL A 485 6.75 -11.01 -29.40
CA VAL A 485 7.31 -10.02 -30.34
C VAL A 485 8.25 -10.76 -31.29
N ASN A 486 7.96 -10.67 -32.58
CA ASN A 486 8.68 -11.40 -33.64
C ASN A 486 8.75 -12.93 -33.40
N GLY A 487 7.74 -13.52 -32.76
CA GLY A 487 7.63 -14.95 -32.47
C GLY A 487 8.34 -15.41 -31.20
N MET A 488 8.97 -14.50 -30.45
CA MET A 488 9.58 -14.78 -29.14
C MET A 488 8.67 -14.26 -28.03
N VAL A 489 8.43 -15.06 -27.00
CA VAL A 489 7.71 -14.66 -25.81
C VAL A 489 8.52 -13.62 -25.06
N VAL A 490 7.85 -12.54 -24.65
CA VAL A 490 8.41 -11.55 -23.73
C VAL A 490 7.86 -11.87 -22.35
N ASP A 491 8.65 -12.52 -21.53
CA ASP A 491 8.30 -13.05 -20.21
C ASP A 491 7.70 -11.98 -19.29
N SER A 492 8.26 -10.78 -19.28
CA SER A 492 7.79 -9.65 -18.47
C SER A 492 6.38 -9.13 -18.84
N PHE A 493 5.84 -9.56 -19.99
CA PHE A 493 4.47 -9.25 -20.43
C PHE A 493 3.50 -10.40 -20.22
N SER A 494 4.00 -11.56 -19.79
CA SER A 494 3.16 -12.70 -19.43
C SER A 494 2.30 -12.35 -18.23
N SER A 495 1.04 -12.76 -18.24
CA SER A 495 0.10 -12.51 -17.15
C SER A 495 -0.89 -13.66 -17.01
N ILE A 496 -1.32 -13.91 -15.76
CA ILE A 496 -2.43 -14.84 -15.50
C ILE A 496 -3.69 -14.00 -15.40
N LEU A 497 -4.71 -14.34 -16.16
CA LEU A 497 -5.95 -13.60 -16.29
C LEU A 497 -7.15 -14.54 -16.28
N SER A 498 -8.34 -14.00 -16.03
CA SER A 498 -9.59 -14.73 -16.25
C SER A 498 -9.70 -15.15 -17.71
N LYS A 499 -10.13 -16.37 -17.95
CA LYS A 499 -10.36 -16.90 -19.31
C LYS A 499 -11.31 -16.01 -20.13
N ASN A 500 -12.30 -15.40 -19.46
CA ASN A 500 -13.29 -14.54 -20.13
C ASN A 500 -12.70 -13.20 -20.58
N SER A 501 -11.77 -12.62 -19.84
CA SER A 501 -11.14 -11.32 -20.15
C SER A 501 -9.90 -11.43 -21.03
N ALA A 502 -9.26 -12.60 -21.07
CA ALA A 502 -7.95 -12.80 -21.69
C ALA A 502 -7.90 -12.41 -23.18
N GLU A 503 -8.96 -12.69 -23.95
CA GLU A 503 -9.00 -12.34 -25.38
C GLU A 503 -9.09 -10.82 -25.59
N TYR A 504 -9.92 -10.13 -24.82
CA TYR A 504 -10.07 -8.67 -24.87
C TYR A 504 -8.76 -7.96 -24.43
N VAL A 505 -8.21 -8.38 -23.31
CA VAL A 505 -6.94 -7.82 -22.78
C VAL A 505 -5.79 -8.07 -23.75
N GLY A 506 -5.68 -9.31 -24.30
CA GLY A 506 -4.65 -9.66 -25.26
C GLY A 506 -4.72 -8.82 -26.53
N ARG A 507 -5.91 -8.56 -27.05
CA ARG A 507 -6.12 -7.71 -28.24
C ARG A 507 -5.68 -6.26 -27.98
N ASN A 508 -6.07 -5.69 -26.86
CA ASN A 508 -5.71 -4.32 -26.51
C ASN A 508 -4.21 -4.15 -26.29
N ARG A 509 -3.57 -5.10 -25.58
CA ARG A 509 -2.12 -5.09 -25.35
C ARG A 509 -1.33 -5.18 -26.65
N VAL A 510 -1.71 -6.07 -27.57
CA VAL A 510 -1.05 -6.22 -28.87
C VAL A 510 -1.19 -4.94 -29.71
N LYS A 511 -2.35 -4.30 -29.70
CA LYS A 511 -2.58 -3.03 -30.39
C LYS A 511 -1.73 -1.91 -29.80
N LYS A 512 -1.76 -1.72 -28.47
CA LYS A 512 -0.96 -0.70 -27.77
C LYS A 512 0.54 -0.87 -28.06
N LEU A 513 1.06 -2.10 -28.01
CA LEU A 513 2.46 -2.40 -28.34
C LEU A 513 2.79 -2.09 -29.81
N ALA A 514 1.88 -2.39 -30.74
CA ALA A 514 2.09 -2.10 -32.16
C ALA A 514 2.18 -0.59 -32.45
N ASP A 515 1.47 0.22 -31.69
CA ASP A 515 1.53 1.69 -31.80
C ASP A 515 2.83 2.27 -31.20
N LEU A 516 3.38 1.62 -30.14
CA LEU A 516 4.56 2.08 -29.42
C LEU A 516 5.88 1.64 -30.05
N ILE A 517 5.91 0.46 -30.73
CA ILE A 517 7.13 -0.06 -31.34
C ILE A 517 7.43 0.68 -32.64
N PRO A 518 8.60 1.33 -32.79
CA PRO A 518 8.95 2.04 -34.02
C PRO A 518 9.15 1.09 -35.18
N ARG A 519 8.82 1.56 -36.40
CA ARG A 519 9.03 0.79 -37.64
C ARG A 519 10.52 0.53 -37.84
N GLN A 520 10.86 -0.75 -38.09
CA GLN A 520 12.22 -1.18 -38.38
C GLN A 520 12.37 -1.64 -39.86
N GLN A 521 13.52 -2.19 -40.20
CA GLN A 521 13.85 -2.63 -41.57
C GLN A 521 12.99 -3.83 -42.05
N PHE A 522 12.32 -4.56 -41.12
CA PHE A 522 11.49 -5.73 -41.39
C PHE A 522 10.15 -5.63 -40.63
N ASP A 523 9.19 -6.43 -41.05
CA ASP A 523 7.87 -6.46 -40.40
C ASP A 523 7.97 -7.19 -39.06
N ILE A 524 7.47 -6.56 -37.99
CA ILE A 524 7.49 -7.10 -36.63
C ILE A 524 6.07 -7.57 -36.28
N PRO A 525 5.79 -8.88 -36.27
CA PRO A 525 4.52 -9.39 -35.76
C PRO A 525 4.53 -9.33 -34.24
N ILE A 526 3.47 -8.78 -33.68
CA ILE A 526 3.17 -8.79 -32.24
C ILE A 526 1.93 -9.66 -32.06
N GLN A 527 1.98 -10.60 -31.14
CA GLN A 527 0.94 -11.60 -30.99
C GLN A 527 0.61 -11.79 -29.51
N ALA A 528 -0.66 -12.06 -29.23
CA ALA A 528 -1.10 -12.56 -27.93
C ALA A 528 -1.48 -14.02 -28.06
N ALA A 529 -1.05 -14.86 -27.15
CA ALA A 529 -1.30 -16.29 -27.16
C ALA A 529 -1.74 -16.82 -25.79
N ILE A 530 -2.58 -17.86 -25.81
CA ILE A 530 -2.93 -18.67 -24.64
C ILE A 530 -2.44 -20.08 -24.94
N GLY A 531 -1.37 -20.49 -24.28
CA GLY A 531 -0.64 -21.70 -24.64
C GLY A 531 -0.17 -21.64 -26.10
N SER A 532 -0.50 -22.63 -26.91
CA SER A 532 -0.13 -22.68 -28.34
C SER A 532 -1.08 -21.86 -29.26
N ARG A 533 -2.23 -21.39 -28.73
CA ARG A 533 -3.27 -20.69 -29.53
C ARG A 533 -3.01 -19.19 -29.56
N ILE A 534 -2.75 -18.65 -30.74
CA ILE A 534 -2.70 -17.21 -30.98
C ILE A 534 -4.14 -16.67 -31.01
N ILE A 535 -4.45 -15.70 -30.13
CA ILE A 535 -5.77 -15.09 -30.00
C ILE A 535 -5.87 -13.71 -30.66
N SER A 536 -4.73 -13.01 -30.82
CA SER A 536 -4.66 -11.71 -31.47
C SER A 536 -3.31 -11.51 -32.14
N ARG A 537 -3.27 -10.73 -33.20
CA ARG A 537 -2.06 -10.40 -33.95
C ARG A 537 -2.15 -9.02 -34.57
N GLU A 538 -1.10 -8.20 -34.36
CA GLU A 538 -0.85 -6.98 -35.09
C GLU A 538 0.54 -7.04 -35.74
N THR A 539 0.80 -6.19 -36.72
CA THR A 539 2.10 -6.20 -37.42
C THR A 539 2.57 -4.77 -37.63
N VAL A 540 3.68 -4.42 -37.00
CA VAL A 540 4.39 -3.16 -37.29
C VAL A 540 5.07 -3.30 -38.62
N LYS A 541 4.60 -2.54 -39.63
CA LYS A 541 5.10 -2.62 -41.01
C LYS A 541 6.52 -2.07 -41.10
N ALA A 542 7.36 -2.76 -41.89
CA ALA A 542 8.73 -2.32 -42.14
C ALA A 542 8.79 -0.94 -42.81
N LEU A 543 9.90 -0.24 -42.55
CA LEU A 543 10.25 0.94 -43.35
C LEU A 543 10.40 0.53 -44.84
N ARG A 544 9.69 1.20 -45.73
CA ARG A 544 9.79 0.97 -47.17
C ARG A 544 10.61 2.07 -47.81
N LYS A 545 11.74 1.67 -48.42
CA LYS A 545 12.42 2.51 -49.38
C LYS A 545 11.76 2.24 -50.75
N ASP A 546 11.33 3.26 -51.46
CA ASP A 546 10.82 3.10 -52.81
C ASP A 546 11.98 2.77 -53.75
N VAL A 547 12.20 1.46 -53.95
CA VAL A 547 13.26 0.93 -54.84
C VAL A 547 12.93 1.11 -56.30
N THR A 548 11.70 1.53 -56.61
CA THR A 548 11.19 1.71 -57.98
C THR A 548 11.13 3.17 -58.42
N ALA A 549 11.33 4.12 -57.51
CA ALA A 549 11.25 5.57 -57.76
C ALA A 549 12.16 6.08 -58.89
N LYS A 550 13.29 5.42 -59.13
CA LYS A 550 14.24 5.77 -60.20
C LYS A 550 13.98 5.05 -61.53
N LEU A 551 12.95 4.25 -61.64
CA LEU A 551 12.61 3.53 -62.88
C LEU A 551 11.60 4.34 -63.72
N TYR A 552 12.13 5.13 -64.64
CA TYR A 552 11.35 5.83 -65.66
C TYR A 552 10.95 4.82 -66.76
N GLY A 553 9.64 4.69 -67.05
CA GLY A 553 9.13 3.87 -68.14
C GLY A 553 8.75 2.43 -67.74
N GLY A 554 7.86 1.82 -68.46
CA GLY A 554 7.05 0.67 -68.16
C GLY A 554 7.70 -0.72 -68.05
N ASP A 555 8.96 -0.86 -67.61
CA ASP A 555 9.55 -2.20 -67.39
C ASP A 555 9.00 -2.87 -66.10
N VAL A 556 7.85 -3.50 -66.26
CA VAL A 556 7.12 -4.23 -65.21
C VAL A 556 7.97 -5.38 -64.65
N THR A 557 8.77 -6.02 -65.48
CA THR A 557 9.61 -7.17 -65.09
C THR A 557 10.73 -6.76 -64.16
N ARG A 558 11.37 -5.63 -64.43
CA ARG A 558 12.45 -5.09 -63.59
C ARG A 558 11.92 -4.55 -62.24
N LYS A 559 10.74 -3.90 -62.28
CA LYS A 559 10.04 -3.49 -61.05
C LYS A 559 9.72 -4.69 -60.15
N ARG A 560 9.19 -5.77 -60.72
CA ARG A 560 8.87 -7.01 -59.99
C ARG A 560 10.12 -7.67 -59.39
N LYS A 561 11.21 -7.80 -60.15
CA LYS A 561 12.47 -8.35 -59.65
C LYS A 561 13.06 -7.53 -58.50
N LEU A 562 12.99 -6.21 -58.52
CA LEU A 562 13.47 -5.34 -57.45
C LEU A 562 12.61 -5.47 -56.19
N LEU A 563 11.29 -5.57 -56.34
CA LEU A 563 10.36 -5.80 -55.25
C LEU A 563 10.57 -7.20 -54.62
N GLU A 564 10.81 -8.23 -55.45
CA GLU A 564 11.11 -9.58 -54.98
C GLU A 564 12.45 -9.63 -54.18
N LYS A 565 13.52 -9.01 -54.71
CA LYS A 565 14.79 -8.87 -53.98
C LYS A 565 14.66 -8.11 -52.65
N GLN A 566 13.85 -7.07 -52.62
CA GLN A 566 13.54 -6.35 -51.40
C GLN A 566 12.79 -7.23 -50.40
N LYS A 567 11.84 -8.05 -50.86
CA LYS A 567 11.09 -9.00 -50.04
C LYS A 567 11.99 -10.10 -49.47
N GLU A 568 12.89 -10.66 -50.27
CA GLU A 568 13.88 -11.67 -49.82
C GLU A 568 14.87 -11.08 -48.83
N GLY A 569 15.40 -9.86 -49.08
CA GLY A 569 16.28 -9.16 -48.17
C GLY A 569 15.64 -8.93 -46.80
N LYS A 570 14.36 -8.50 -46.80
CA LYS A 570 13.59 -8.32 -45.55
C LYS A 570 13.33 -9.64 -44.82
N LYS A 571 13.09 -10.75 -45.55
CA LYS A 571 12.94 -12.08 -44.96
C LYS A 571 14.24 -12.56 -44.28
N LYS A 572 15.40 -12.32 -44.93
CA LYS A 572 16.71 -12.61 -44.30
C LYS A 572 16.99 -11.72 -43.09
N MET A 573 16.70 -10.43 -43.17
CA MET A 573 16.86 -9.52 -42.02
C MET A 573 15.99 -9.92 -40.83
N ARG A 574 14.78 -10.38 -41.07
CA ARG A 574 13.87 -10.88 -40.04
C ARG A 574 14.40 -12.11 -39.31
N SER A 575 15.12 -13.02 -39.99
CA SER A 575 15.67 -14.24 -39.37
C SER A 575 16.94 -13.98 -38.56
N ILE A 576 17.62 -12.82 -38.76
CA ILE A 576 18.89 -12.48 -38.13
C ILE A 576 18.74 -11.34 -37.12
N GLY A 577 17.74 -10.43 -37.36
CA GLY A 577 17.55 -9.23 -36.56
C GLY A 577 16.86 -9.50 -35.23
N ARG A 578 17.51 -9.13 -34.14
CA ARG A 578 16.82 -8.95 -32.85
C ARG A 578 15.95 -7.71 -32.94
N VAL A 579 14.71 -7.82 -32.48
CA VAL A 579 13.83 -6.66 -32.35
C VAL A 579 14.24 -5.91 -31.10
N GLU A 580 14.81 -4.72 -31.29
CA GLU A 580 15.01 -3.81 -30.18
C GLU A 580 13.70 -3.07 -29.93
N VAL A 581 13.06 -3.36 -28.82
CA VAL A 581 11.94 -2.57 -28.34
C VAL A 581 12.53 -1.45 -27.47
N PRO A 582 12.27 -0.17 -27.81
CA PRO A 582 12.76 0.94 -27.01
C PRO A 582 12.26 0.87 -25.58
N LYS A 583 13.11 1.22 -24.61
CA LYS A 583 12.76 1.19 -23.17
C LYS A 583 11.58 2.13 -22.89
N GLU A 584 11.46 3.23 -23.62
CA GLU A 584 10.33 4.17 -23.56
C GLU A 584 9.01 3.52 -23.99
N ALA A 585 9.05 2.67 -25.01
CA ALA A 585 7.86 1.91 -25.43
C ALA A 585 7.40 0.92 -24.35
N PHE A 586 8.33 0.33 -23.61
CA PHE A 586 8.00 -0.51 -22.47
C PHE A 586 7.41 0.30 -21.32
N LYS A 587 8.03 1.42 -20.94
CA LYS A 587 7.50 2.31 -19.88
C LYS A 587 6.08 2.77 -20.22
N GLU A 588 5.84 3.19 -21.46
CA GLU A 588 4.51 3.67 -21.89
C GLU A 588 3.48 2.53 -22.01
N PHE A 589 3.93 1.32 -22.41
CA PHE A 589 3.06 0.15 -22.44
C PHE A 589 2.59 -0.27 -21.04
N LEU A 590 3.47 -0.14 -20.05
CA LEU A 590 3.23 -0.54 -18.66
C LEU A 590 2.42 0.51 -17.87
N LYS A 591 2.38 1.76 -18.32
CA LYS A 591 1.44 2.77 -17.82
C LYS A 591 0.03 2.38 -18.29
N GLN A 592 -0.74 1.77 -17.41
CA GLN A 592 -2.15 1.44 -17.66
C GLN A 592 -3.05 2.60 -17.32
#